data_f503c0d90cb62b4417fc95b93e6e62ae
#
_entry.id   f503c0d90cb62b4417fc95b93e6e62ae
#
_cell.length_a   1.000
_cell.length_b   1.000
_cell.length_c   1.000
_cell.angle_alpha   90.00
_cell.angle_beta   90.00
_cell.angle_gamma   90.00
#
_symmetry.space_group_name_H-M   'P 1'
#
loop_
_entity.id
_entity.type
_entity.pdbx_description
1 polymer ?
#
loop_
_entity_poly.entity_id
_entity_poly.type
_entity_poly.pdbx_seq_one_letter_code
_entity_poly.pdbx_strand_id
1 'polypeptide(L)'
;MLVPAEVTNSLGTPITDLHKDDFRLFEDGVEQPITNFSLEDAPLSIGLLFDTSGSMRNKIKKATEAAEAFFKTANAQDEFFLIEFNDRPKLSVPFTTDADEVYNRIAHARPFGRTSLLDAIHMGMVQMKHARNLRKALVIVSDGGDNRSRHTEREIKNAMLESDLQVYAMGIFDPEDAPKHSVEEQNGPKLLRDLAEETGGREYPVASLNDLPSISARIGNQLRNQYLLGYSPTNSERDGKYRVIQLRVTSQPQTRDLRLYYRHGYYSPGS
;
A
#
# COMPACT_ATOMS: atom_id res chain seq x y z
N MET A 1 -17.89 9.08 -0.29
CA MET A 1 -16.42 8.90 -0.08
C MET A 1 -16.19 7.80 0.92
N LEU A 2 -15.25 6.87 0.65
CA LEU A 2 -14.85 5.84 1.59
C LEU A 2 -13.42 6.13 2.08
N VAL A 3 -13.21 6.00 3.39
CA VAL A 3 -11.91 6.21 4.04
C VAL A 3 -11.57 4.94 4.82
N PRO A 4 -10.75 4.05 4.25
CA PRO A 4 -10.16 2.96 5.01
C PRO A 4 -9.20 3.53 6.06
N ALA A 5 -9.32 3.09 7.30
CA ALA A 5 -8.50 3.55 8.40
C ALA A 5 -8.02 2.37 9.25
N GLU A 6 -6.72 2.34 9.51
CA GLU A 6 -6.13 1.43 10.49
C GLU A 6 -5.86 2.19 11.78
N VAL A 7 -6.22 1.58 12.90
CA VAL A 7 -5.90 2.08 14.23
C VAL A 7 -5.00 1.07 14.94
N THR A 8 -3.86 1.51 15.43
CA THR A 8 -2.94 0.65 16.18
C THR A 8 -2.54 1.31 17.50
N ASN A 9 -2.10 0.50 18.45
CA ASN A 9 -1.39 0.99 19.63
C ASN A 9 0.07 1.38 19.28
N SER A 10 0.81 1.87 20.26
CA SER A 10 2.23 2.23 20.11
C SER A 10 3.14 1.07 19.68
N LEU A 11 2.75 -0.18 19.96
CA LEU A 11 3.46 -1.40 19.56
C LEU A 11 3.08 -1.85 18.15
N GLY A 12 2.14 -1.14 17.49
CA GLY A 12 1.65 -1.47 16.16
C GLY A 12 0.67 -2.64 16.11
N THR A 13 0.06 -3.01 17.25
CA THR A 13 -1.03 -3.99 17.29
C THR A 13 -2.32 -3.32 16.84
N PRO A 14 -3.10 -3.90 15.93
CA PRO A 14 -4.40 -3.37 15.53
C PRO A 14 -5.36 -3.27 16.71
N ILE A 15 -6.11 -2.18 16.76
CA ILE A 15 -7.23 -1.96 17.68
C ILE A 15 -8.50 -2.12 16.86
N THR A 16 -9.33 -3.10 17.21
CA THR A 16 -10.49 -3.51 16.41
C THR A 16 -11.83 -3.45 17.17
N ASP A 17 -11.82 -2.89 18.36
CA ASP A 17 -12.97 -2.78 19.27
C ASP A 17 -13.56 -1.36 19.35
N LEU A 18 -13.15 -0.45 18.45
CA LEU A 18 -13.72 0.88 18.37
C LEU A 18 -15.07 0.87 17.63
N HIS A 19 -15.95 1.77 18.06
CA HIS A 19 -17.27 1.97 17.48
C HIS A 19 -17.31 3.27 16.65
N LYS A 20 -18.36 3.44 15.87
CA LYS A 20 -18.55 4.63 15.03
C LYS A 20 -18.42 5.94 15.83
N ASP A 21 -18.99 5.97 17.04
CA ASP A 21 -19.04 7.17 17.88
C ASP A 21 -17.66 7.55 18.48
N ASP A 22 -16.70 6.64 18.39
CA ASP A 22 -15.30 6.90 18.78
C ASP A 22 -14.57 7.74 17.73
N PHE A 23 -15.10 7.85 16.51
CA PHE A 23 -14.45 8.55 15.43
C PHE A 23 -15.09 9.93 15.16
N ARG A 24 -14.24 10.88 14.79
CA ARG A 24 -14.62 12.18 14.23
C ARG A 24 -13.86 12.37 12.91
N LEU A 25 -14.59 12.64 11.85
CA LEU A 25 -14.05 12.84 10.51
C LEU A 25 -14.25 14.30 10.09
N PHE A 26 -13.23 14.91 9.53
CA PHE A 26 -13.27 16.29 9.06
C PHE A 26 -12.78 16.34 7.60
N GLU A 27 -13.41 17.20 6.80
CA GLU A 27 -12.94 17.57 5.45
C GLU A 27 -12.74 19.08 5.43
N ASP A 28 -11.54 19.52 5.06
CA ASP A 28 -11.12 20.94 5.08
C ASP A 28 -11.45 21.65 6.41
N GLY A 29 -11.33 20.91 7.52
CA GLY A 29 -11.63 21.41 8.88
C GLY A 29 -13.10 21.40 9.26
N VAL A 30 -14.02 21.03 8.36
CA VAL A 30 -15.45 20.91 8.63
C VAL A 30 -15.79 19.46 9.00
N GLU A 31 -16.42 19.28 10.18
CA GLU A 31 -16.83 17.93 10.63
C GLU A 31 -17.86 17.33 9.67
N GLN A 32 -17.64 16.07 9.29
CA GLN A 32 -18.49 15.33 8.37
C GLN A 32 -19.20 14.19 9.11
N PRO A 33 -20.52 14.01 8.90
CA PRO A 33 -21.23 12.88 9.49
C PRO A 33 -20.76 11.57 8.84
N ILE A 34 -20.31 10.62 9.66
CA ILE A 34 -20.00 9.27 9.21
C ILE A 34 -21.34 8.55 8.94
N THR A 35 -21.63 8.24 7.68
CA THR A 35 -22.88 7.59 7.26
C THR A 35 -22.77 6.08 7.24
N ASN A 36 -21.59 5.55 6.90
CA ASN A 36 -21.30 4.13 6.87
C ASN A 36 -20.10 3.85 7.78
N PHE A 37 -20.18 2.75 8.51
CA PHE A 37 -19.11 2.29 9.39
C PHE A 37 -19.13 0.77 9.42
N SER A 38 -18.00 0.15 9.10
CA SER A 38 -17.81 -1.30 9.24
C SER A 38 -16.37 -1.64 9.59
N LEU A 39 -16.21 -2.75 10.28
CA LEU A 39 -14.95 -3.45 10.47
C LEU A 39 -15.20 -4.87 9.96
N GLU A 40 -15.19 -5.04 8.66
CA GLU A 40 -15.45 -6.32 8.02
C GLU A 40 -14.24 -6.77 7.22
N ASP A 41 -13.99 -8.06 7.23
CA ASP A 41 -13.05 -8.71 6.33
C ASP A 41 -13.65 -8.79 4.91
N ALA A 42 -13.86 -7.62 4.30
CA ALA A 42 -14.35 -7.54 2.94
C ALA A 42 -13.27 -7.93 1.93
N PRO A 43 -13.66 -8.56 0.80
CA PRO A 43 -12.73 -8.97 -0.23
C PRO A 43 -11.84 -7.83 -0.75
N LEU A 44 -10.60 -8.16 -1.05
CA LEU A 44 -9.56 -7.25 -1.52
C LEU A 44 -9.17 -7.54 -2.97
N SER A 45 -8.86 -6.49 -3.71
CA SER A 45 -8.11 -6.59 -4.96
C SER A 45 -6.69 -6.12 -4.71
N ILE A 46 -5.72 -7.01 -4.87
CA ILE A 46 -4.33 -6.78 -4.48
C ILE A 46 -3.41 -6.91 -5.68
N GLY A 47 -2.67 -5.85 -5.97
CA GLY A 47 -1.58 -5.88 -6.93
C GLY A 47 -0.25 -6.07 -6.22
N LEU A 48 0.44 -7.16 -6.52
CA LEU A 48 1.80 -7.35 -6.05
C LEU A 48 2.79 -6.81 -7.08
N LEU A 49 3.58 -5.81 -6.67
CA LEU A 49 4.68 -5.24 -7.46
C LEU A 49 5.98 -5.82 -6.92
N PHE A 50 6.58 -6.72 -7.68
CA PHE A 50 7.71 -7.52 -7.24
C PHE A 50 8.97 -7.15 -8.02
N ASP A 51 9.94 -6.62 -7.28
CA ASP A 51 11.22 -6.21 -7.84
C ASP A 51 12.07 -7.43 -8.23
N THR A 52 12.44 -7.48 -9.50
CA THR A 52 13.32 -8.48 -10.07
C THR A 52 14.59 -7.83 -10.67
N SER A 53 14.97 -6.66 -10.16
CA SER A 53 16.21 -5.98 -10.53
C SER A 53 17.45 -6.73 -10.06
N GLY A 54 18.62 -6.34 -10.54
CA GLY A 54 19.88 -6.99 -10.23
C GLY A 54 20.28 -6.93 -8.75
N SER A 55 19.89 -5.88 -8.03
CA SER A 55 20.11 -5.69 -6.58
C SER A 55 19.34 -6.69 -5.72
N MET A 56 18.25 -7.24 -6.24
CA MET A 56 17.44 -8.26 -5.56
C MET A 56 18.03 -9.67 -5.60
N ARG A 57 19.13 -9.91 -6.30
CA ARG A 57 19.69 -11.26 -6.54
C ARG A 57 19.85 -12.08 -5.26
N ASN A 58 20.42 -11.50 -4.21
CA ASN A 58 20.63 -12.17 -2.93
C ASN A 58 19.41 -12.15 -2.00
N LYS A 59 18.38 -11.38 -2.35
CA LYS A 59 17.17 -11.12 -1.57
C LYS A 59 15.97 -11.91 -2.09
N ILE A 60 16.01 -12.35 -3.36
CA ILE A 60 14.86 -12.92 -4.07
C ILE A 60 14.21 -14.11 -3.36
N LYS A 61 15.03 -15.01 -2.79
CA LYS A 61 14.54 -16.18 -2.07
C LYS A 61 13.71 -15.77 -0.86
N LYS A 62 14.19 -14.82 -0.07
CA LYS A 62 13.47 -14.32 1.11
C LYS A 62 12.24 -13.49 0.74
N ALA A 63 12.31 -12.74 -0.35
CA ALA A 63 11.16 -12.04 -0.89
C ALA A 63 10.07 -13.01 -1.38
N THR A 64 10.45 -14.18 -1.92
CA THR A 64 9.50 -15.25 -2.27
C THR A 64 8.85 -15.88 -1.04
N GLU A 65 9.64 -16.15 0.03
CA GLU A 65 9.10 -16.63 1.31
C GLU A 65 8.12 -15.60 1.92
N ALA A 66 8.38 -14.31 1.75
CA ALA A 66 7.49 -13.24 2.18
C ALA A 66 6.17 -13.25 1.39
N ALA A 67 6.22 -13.40 0.08
CA ALA A 67 5.02 -13.52 -0.75
C ALA A 67 4.15 -14.72 -0.32
N GLU A 68 4.78 -15.87 -0.03
CA GLU A 68 4.07 -17.04 0.51
C GLU A 68 3.37 -16.72 1.85
N ALA A 69 4.07 -16.06 2.77
CA ALA A 69 3.51 -15.67 4.06
C ALA A 69 2.33 -14.68 3.91
N PHE A 70 2.41 -13.78 2.92
CA PHE A 70 1.33 -12.87 2.59
C PHE A 70 0.10 -13.63 2.09
N PHE A 71 0.26 -14.53 1.12
CA PHE A 71 -0.85 -15.29 0.56
C PHE A 71 -1.54 -16.21 1.57
N LYS A 72 -0.84 -16.67 2.63
CA LYS A 72 -1.46 -17.41 3.74
C LYS A 72 -2.47 -16.58 4.53
N THR A 73 -2.47 -15.26 4.41
CA THR A 73 -3.48 -14.36 5.01
C THR A 73 -4.64 -14.07 4.06
N ALA A 74 -4.59 -14.57 2.83
CA ALA A 74 -5.58 -14.30 1.80
C ALA A 74 -6.95 -14.92 2.13
N ASN A 75 -8.01 -14.22 1.72
CA ASN A 75 -9.37 -14.72 1.75
C ASN A 75 -9.71 -15.34 0.38
N ALA A 76 -10.57 -16.35 0.35
CA ALA A 76 -10.97 -17.04 -0.89
C ALA A 76 -11.65 -16.12 -1.93
N GLN A 77 -12.16 -14.96 -1.51
CA GLN A 77 -12.79 -13.97 -2.38
C GLN A 77 -11.82 -12.88 -2.86
N ASP A 78 -10.59 -12.88 -2.38
CA ASP A 78 -9.59 -11.92 -2.85
C ASP A 78 -9.17 -12.23 -4.29
N GLU A 79 -8.75 -11.18 -4.98
CA GLU A 79 -8.12 -11.33 -6.28
C GLU A 79 -6.76 -10.66 -6.30
N PHE A 80 -5.85 -11.23 -7.07
CA PHE A 80 -4.46 -10.81 -7.14
C PHE A 80 -4.04 -10.60 -8.57
N PHE A 81 -3.11 -9.67 -8.81
CA PHE A 81 -2.29 -9.66 -10.01
C PHE A 81 -0.82 -9.48 -9.65
N LEU A 82 0.08 -9.85 -10.54
CA LEU A 82 1.52 -9.70 -10.38
C LEU A 82 2.11 -8.83 -11.49
N ILE A 83 2.82 -7.79 -11.07
CA ILE A 83 3.75 -7.06 -11.92
C ILE A 83 5.17 -7.34 -11.44
N GLU A 84 5.97 -8.00 -12.26
CA GLU A 84 7.41 -8.06 -12.07
C GLU A 84 8.05 -6.84 -12.73
N PHE A 85 9.03 -6.23 -12.08
CA PHE A 85 9.72 -5.10 -12.68
C PHE A 85 11.23 -5.16 -12.49
N ASN A 86 11.93 -4.70 -13.51
CA ASN A 86 13.37 -4.51 -13.59
C ASN A 86 13.62 -3.34 -14.56
N ASP A 87 14.26 -3.52 -15.71
CA ASP A 87 14.41 -2.47 -16.74
C ASP A 87 13.06 -1.92 -17.24
N ARG A 88 12.01 -2.72 -17.16
CA ARG A 88 10.62 -2.37 -17.50
C ARG A 88 9.65 -3.21 -16.68
N PRO A 89 8.49 -2.65 -16.29
CA PRO A 89 7.45 -3.44 -15.67
C PRO A 89 6.77 -4.37 -16.68
N LYS A 90 6.32 -5.51 -16.17
CA LYS A 90 5.58 -6.52 -16.92
C LYS A 90 4.45 -7.08 -16.08
N LEU A 91 3.22 -7.05 -16.58
CA LEU A 91 2.12 -7.82 -16.01
C LEU A 91 2.40 -9.30 -16.25
N SER A 92 2.83 -10.00 -15.22
CA SER A 92 3.25 -11.41 -15.32
C SER A 92 2.13 -12.38 -14.98
N VAL A 93 1.19 -11.97 -14.12
CA VAL A 93 -0.06 -12.68 -13.83
C VAL A 93 -1.17 -11.64 -13.85
N PRO A 94 -2.18 -11.75 -14.72
CA PRO A 94 -3.38 -10.90 -14.68
C PRO A 94 -4.21 -11.22 -13.44
N PHE A 95 -5.33 -10.51 -13.22
CA PHE A 95 -6.20 -10.78 -12.07
C PHE A 95 -6.62 -12.25 -12.01
N THR A 96 -6.34 -12.88 -10.88
CA THR A 96 -6.67 -14.26 -10.52
C THR A 96 -7.09 -14.35 -9.06
N THR A 97 -7.91 -15.33 -8.69
CA THR A 97 -8.17 -15.71 -7.31
C THR A 97 -7.26 -16.83 -6.83
N ASP A 98 -6.43 -17.37 -7.72
CA ASP A 98 -5.46 -18.42 -7.42
C ASP A 98 -4.13 -17.79 -6.95
N ALA A 99 -3.93 -17.73 -5.64
CA ALA A 99 -2.70 -17.23 -5.03
C ALA A 99 -1.48 -18.09 -5.37
N ASP A 100 -1.67 -19.39 -5.61
CA ASP A 100 -0.59 -20.31 -5.97
C ASP A 100 -0.04 -20.00 -7.37
N GLU A 101 -0.89 -19.53 -8.31
CA GLU A 101 -0.44 -19.07 -9.61
C GLU A 101 0.57 -17.91 -9.48
N VAL A 102 0.25 -16.93 -8.63
CA VAL A 102 1.12 -15.78 -8.36
C VAL A 102 2.41 -16.23 -7.67
N TYR A 103 2.30 -17.06 -6.63
CA TYR A 103 3.45 -17.59 -5.91
C TYR A 103 4.40 -18.38 -6.83
N ASN A 104 3.86 -19.28 -7.63
CA ASN A 104 4.64 -20.10 -8.56
C ASN A 104 5.40 -19.22 -9.57
N ARG A 105 4.79 -18.12 -10.01
CA ARG A 105 5.45 -17.18 -10.90
C ARG A 105 6.64 -16.49 -10.21
N ILE A 106 6.45 -16.01 -8.98
CA ILE A 106 7.49 -15.35 -8.18
C ILE A 106 8.65 -16.31 -7.89
N ALA A 107 8.35 -17.57 -7.54
CA ALA A 107 9.36 -18.59 -7.23
C ALA A 107 10.33 -18.87 -8.39
N HIS A 108 9.94 -18.56 -9.64
CA HIS A 108 10.76 -18.71 -10.84
C HIS A 108 11.36 -17.38 -11.32
N ALA A 109 11.20 -16.30 -10.56
CA ALA A 109 11.74 -14.99 -10.94
C ALA A 109 13.28 -15.02 -10.99
N ARG A 110 13.86 -14.33 -11.99
CA ARG A 110 15.31 -14.24 -12.16
C ARG A 110 15.72 -12.77 -12.11
N PRO A 111 16.45 -12.35 -11.06
CA PRO A 111 16.88 -10.96 -10.92
C PRO A 111 17.91 -10.55 -11.95
N PHE A 112 17.63 -9.46 -12.67
CA PHE A 112 18.55 -8.82 -13.61
C PHE A 112 18.14 -7.37 -13.90
N GLY A 113 19.06 -6.60 -14.49
CA GLY A 113 18.77 -5.26 -14.98
C GLY A 113 18.67 -4.21 -13.89
N ARG A 114 18.05 -3.08 -14.22
CA ARG A 114 17.85 -1.89 -13.39
C ARG A 114 16.46 -1.93 -12.74
N THR A 115 16.02 -0.81 -12.15
CA THR A 115 14.77 -0.74 -11.40
C THR A 115 13.85 0.34 -11.95
N SER A 116 12.67 -0.04 -12.46
CA SER A 116 11.62 0.85 -12.96
C SER A 116 10.40 0.85 -12.04
N LEU A 117 10.61 1.24 -10.78
CA LEU A 117 9.59 1.19 -9.72
C LEU A 117 8.40 2.11 -10.02
N LEU A 118 8.64 3.37 -10.41
CA LEU A 118 7.57 4.33 -10.67
C LEU A 118 6.71 3.91 -11.86
N ASP A 119 7.33 3.36 -12.92
CA ASP A 119 6.60 2.79 -14.05
C ASP A 119 5.78 1.55 -13.63
N ALA A 120 6.29 0.73 -12.71
CA ALA A 120 5.56 -0.42 -12.16
C ALA A 120 4.33 0.02 -11.35
N ILE A 121 4.47 1.05 -10.52
CA ILE A 121 3.35 1.64 -9.76
C ILE A 121 2.30 2.19 -10.73
N HIS A 122 2.72 2.93 -11.76
CA HIS A 122 1.80 3.42 -12.78
C HIS A 122 1.02 2.28 -13.46
N MET A 123 1.72 1.23 -13.88
CA MET A 123 1.08 0.04 -14.45
C MET A 123 0.11 -0.62 -13.46
N GLY A 124 0.49 -0.72 -12.18
CA GLY A 124 -0.37 -1.24 -11.12
C GLY A 124 -1.66 -0.43 -10.94
N MET A 125 -1.57 0.91 -10.94
CA MET A 125 -2.74 1.79 -10.89
C MET A 125 -3.66 1.60 -12.10
N VAL A 126 -3.09 1.46 -13.30
CA VAL A 126 -3.87 1.17 -14.51
C VAL A 126 -4.58 -0.18 -14.40
N GLN A 127 -3.87 -1.21 -13.94
CA GLN A 127 -4.45 -2.54 -13.74
C GLN A 127 -5.56 -2.53 -12.69
N MET A 128 -5.42 -1.77 -11.61
CA MET A 128 -6.44 -1.63 -10.54
C MET A 128 -7.78 -1.04 -11.01
N LYS A 129 -7.83 -0.39 -12.17
CA LYS A 129 -9.11 0.06 -12.76
C LYS A 129 -10.01 -1.12 -13.14
N HIS A 130 -9.45 -2.31 -13.33
CA HIS A 130 -10.17 -3.56 -13.66
C HIS A 130 -10.50 -4.41 -12.42
N ALA A 131 -10.17 -3.92 -11.22
CA ALA A 131 -10.43 -4.60 -9.96
C ALA A 131 -11.92 -4.73 -9.68
N ARG A 132 -12.34 -5.92 -9.23
CA ARG A 132 -13.75 -6.23 -8.90
C ARG A 132 -14.14 -5.77 -7.50
N ASN A 133 -13.19 -5.79 -6.56
CA ASN A 133 -13.45 -5.43 -5.18
C ASN A 133 -13.27 -3.93 -4.95
N LEU A 134 -14.06 -3.38 -4.02
CA LEU A 134 -14.00 -1.96 -3.67
C LEU A 134 -12.72 -1.61 -2.89
N ARG A 135 -12.19 -2.55 -2.11
CA ARG A 135 -10.95 -2.37 -1.36
C ARG A 135 -9.77 -2.77 -2.24
N LYS A 136 -8.86 -1.83 -2.45
CA LYS A 136 -7.77 -1.96 -3.41
C LYS A 136 -6.43 -1.63 -2.76
N ALA A 137 -5.45 -2.49 -2.94
CA ALA A 137 -4.11 -2.28 -2.42
C ALA A 137 -3.02 -2.67 -3.43
N LEU A 138 -1.93 -1.90 -3.46
CA LEU A 138 -0.67 -2.31 -4.06
C LEU A 138 0.30 -2.68 -2.94
N VAL A 139 0.89 -3.86 -3.05
CA VAL A 139 1.94 -4.33 -2.15
C VAL A 139 3.25 -4.37 -2.92
N ILE A 140 4.20 -3.53 -2.53
CA ILE A 140 5.50 -3.37 -3.18
C ILE A 140 6.55 -4.14 -2.39
N VAL A 141 7.33 -4.97 -3.08
CA VAL A 141 8.49 -5.67 -2.53
C VAL A 141 9.70 -5.23 -3.34
N SER A 142 10.52 -4.34 -2.78
CA SER A 142 11.66 -3.73 -3.48
C SER A 142 12.70 -3.22 -2.51
N ASP A 143 13.91 -2.99 -2.99
CA ASP A 143 14.91 -2.19 -2.29
C ASP A 143 14.78 -0.67 -2.57
N GLY A 144 13.71 -0.26 -3.27
CA GLY A 144 13.23 1.10 -3.38
C GLY A 144 13.98 2.02 -4.32
N GLY A 145 15.08 1.58 -4.91
CA GLY A 145 15.78 2.37 -5.92
C GLY A 145 14.94 2.51 -7.19
N ASP A 146 14.87 3.72 -7.74
CA ASP A 146 14.36 3.93 -9.09
C ASP A 146 15.42 4.61 -9.95
N ASN A 147 15.87 3.94 -10.97
CA ASN A 147 16.92 4.45 -11.85
C ASN A 147 16.60 4.21 -13.34
N ARG A 148 15.34 3.80 -13.65
CA ARG A 148 14.97 3.44 -15.02
C ARG A 148 13.58 3.89 -15.45
N SER A 149 12.73 4.36 -14.55
CA SER A 149 11.38 4.79 -14.89
C SER A 149 11.36 5.99 -15.83
N ARG A 150 10.30 6.10 -16.59
CA ARG A 150 9.96 7.25 -17.43
C ARG A 150 9.10 8.26 -16.69
N HIS A 151 8.27 7.76 -15.76
CA HIS A 151 7.46 8.60 -14.89
C HIS A 151 8.31 9.21 -13.80
N THR A 152 7.98 10.42 -13.41
CA THR A 152 8.58 11.12 -12.28
C THR A 152 7.83 10.81 -10.99
N GLU A 153 8.52 10.95 -9.85
CA GLU A 153 7.90 10.79 -8.53
C GLU A 153 6.66 11.69 -8.36
N ARG A 154 6.74 12.95 -8.84
CA ARG A 154 5.62 13.89 -8.76
C ARG A 154 4.39 13.42 -9.55
N GLU A 155 4.59 12.89 -10.75
CA GLU A 155 3.49 12.36 -11.58
C GLU A 155 2.81 11.20 -10.89
N ILE A 156 3.60 10.28 -10.31
CA ILE A 156 3.07 9.12 -9.60
C ILE A 156 2.33 9.54 -8.33
N LYS A 157 2.90 10.44 -7.50
CA LYS A 157 2.23 10.95 -6.30
C LYS A 157 0.89 11.61 -6.65
N ASN A 158 0.83 12.46 -7.66
CA ASN A 158 -0.42 13.08 -8.09
C ASN A 158 -1.46 12.04 -8.53
N ALA A 159 -1.05 11.07 -9.37
CA ALA A 159 -1.95 10.02 -9.82
C ALA A 159 -2.45 9.11 -8.66
N MET A 160 -1.62 8.87 -7.66
CA MET A 160 -2.00 8.11 -6.46
C MET A 160 -3.04 8.86 -5.61
N LEU A 161 -2.90 10.17 -5.45
CA LEU A 161 -3.89 10.99 -4.73
C LEU A 161 -5.26 11.01 -5.41
N GLU A 162 -5.31 10.81 -6.74
CA GLU A 162 -6.56 10.66 -7.50
C GLU A 162 -7.13 9.24 -7.45
N SER A 163 -6.34 8.26 -7.00
CA SER A 163 -6.75 6.86 -6.94
C SER A 163 -7.32 6.50 -5.57
N ASP A 164 -8.26 5.54 -5.55
CA ASP A 164 -8.84 4.99 -4.32
C ASP A 164 -8.09 3.71 -3.88
N LEU A 165 -6.76 3.70 -3.98
CA LEU A 165 -5.95 2.56 -3.59
C LEU A 165 -4.99 2.90 -2.44
N GLN A 166 -4.67 1.89 -1.64
CA GLN A 166 -3.64 1.98 -0.60
C GLN A 166 -2.34 1.34 -1.08
N VAL A 167 -1.22 1.89 -0.68
CA VAL A 167 0.10 1.33 -1.00
C VAL A 167 0.79 0.87 0.27
N TYR A 168 1.21 -0.39 0.27
CA TYR A 168 2.07 -0.97 1.29
C TYR A 168 3.40 -1.34 0.67
N ALA A 169 4.48 -1.08 1.37
CA ALA A 169 5.81 -1.37 0.86
C ALA A 169 6.66 -2.14 1.87
N MET A 170 7.33 -3.18 1.42
CA MET A 170 8.41 -3.86 2.13
C MET A 170 9.73 -3.38 1.53
N GLY A 171 10.36 -2.44 2.23
CA GLY A 171 11.64 -1.86 1.82
C GLY A 171 12.81 -2.74 2.28
N ILE A 172 13.44 -3.44 1.36
CA ILE A 172 14.53 -4.39 1.65
C ILE A 172 15.87 -3.68 1.52
N PHE A 173 16.24 -2.91 2.53
CA PHE A 173 17.50 -2.16 2.53
C PHE A 173 18.57 -2.90 3.31
N ASP A 174 19.69 -3.20 2.64
CA ASP A 174 20.85 -3.76 3.30
C ASP A 174 21.83 -2.62 3.69
N PRO A 175 21.98 -2.34 5.00
CA PRO A 175 22.89 -1.28 5.44
C PRO A 175 24.35 -1.55 5.08
N GLU A 176 24.75 -2.82 4.92
CA GLU A 176 26.12 -3.19 4.56
C GLU A 176 26.43 -2.89 3.09
N ASP A 177 25.41 -2.89 2.24
CA ASP A 177 25.54 -2.52 0.83
C ASP A 177 25.35 -1.01 0.57
N ALA A 178 24.89 -0.23 1.56
CA ALA A 178 24.60 1.20 1.42
C ALA A 178 25.75 2.04 0.78
N PRO A 179 27.04 1.80 1.07
CA PRO A 179 28.13 2.56 0.42
C PRO A 179 28.30 2.27 -1.07
N LYS A 180 27.70 1.20 -1.58
CA LYS A 180 27.79 0.77 -2.98
C LYS A 180 26.58 1.24 -3.81
N HIS A 181 25.57 1.79 -3.14
CA HIS A 181 24.33 2.21 -3.77
C HIS A 181 24.46 3.57 -4.46
N SER A 182 23.80 3.71 -5.61
CA SER A 182 23.62 5.01 -6.26
C SER A 182 22.82 5.97 -5.36
N VAL A 183 22.85 7.25 -5.68
CA VAL A 183 22.05 8.28 -4.96
C VAL A 183 20.56 7.95 -5.01
N GLU A 184 20.09 7.42 -6.13
CA GLU A 184 18.70 7.01 -6.34
C GLU A 184 18.32 5.84 -5.42
N GLU A 185 19.19 4.85 -5.29
CA GLU A 185 18.99 3.71 -4.38
C GLU A 185 19.02 4.13 -2.91
N GLN A 186 19.86 5.11 -2.55
CA GLN A 186 19.89 5.68 -1.19
C GLN A 186 18.60 6.44 -0.84
N ASN A 187 17.91 7.00 -1.82
CA ASN A 187 16.61 7.67 -1.64
C ASN A 187 15.42 6.70 -1.63
N GLY A 188 15.62 5.44 -1.97
CA GLY A 188 14.59 4.41 -2.07
C GLY A 188 13.68 4.28 -0.84
N PRO A 189 14.25 4.22 0.41
CA PRO A 189 13.44 4.13 1.63
C PRO A 189 12.46 5.29 1.77
N LYS A 190 12.95 6.51 1.50
CA LYS A 190 12.12 7.71 1.58
C LYS A 190 11.01 7.68 0.53
N LEU A 191 11.35 7.32 -0.70
CA LEU A 191 10.38 7.22 -1.80
C LEU A 191 9.25 6.25 -1.47
N LEU A 192 9.57 5.02 -1.02
CA LEU A 192 8.57 4.02 -0.64
C LEU A 192 7.68 4.49 0.51
N ARG A 193 8.27 5.13 1.52
CA ARG A 193 7.54 5.70 2.65
C ARG A 193 6.57 6.79 2.20
N ASP A 194 7.05 7.78 1.49
CA ASP A 194 6.24 8.90 1.01
C ASP A 194 5.05 8.39 0.18
N LEU A 195 5.27 7.44 -0.73
CA LEU A 195 4.23 6.86 -1.57
C LEU A 195 3.19 6.07 -0.76
N ALA A 196 3.62 5.33 0.27
CA ALA A 196 2.73 4.57 1.12
C ALA A 196 1.88 5.50 2.03
N GLU A 197 2.51 6.47 2.70
CA GLU A 197 1.83 7.37 3.64
C GLU A 197 0.79 8.25 2.94
N GLU A 198 1.05 8.74 1.73
CA GLU A 198 0.12 9.55 0.91
C GLU A 198 -1.22 8.83 0.65
N THR A 199 -1.20 7.50 0.58
CA THR A 199 -2.40 6.68 0.30
C THR A 199 -3.07 6.10 1.54
N GLY A 200 -2.53 6.39 2.73
CA GLY A 200 -3.00 5.81 4.00
C GLY A 200 -2.54 4.37 4.23
N GLY A 201 -1.59 3.90 3.45
CA GLY A 201 -0.86 2.66 3.71
C GLY A 201 0.41 2.90 4.52
N ARG A 202 1.37 1.98 4.42
CA ARG A 202 2.60 2.04 5.23
C ARG A 202 3.79 1.38 4.55
N GLU A 203 4.96 1.97 4.74
CA GLU A 203 6.24 1.32 4.47
C GLU A 203 6.72 0.56 5.70
N TYR A 204 7.27 -0.63 5.49
CA TYR A 204 7.89 -1.49 6.49
C TYR A 204 9.37 -1.65 6.13
N PRO A 205 10.27 -0.98 6.86
CA PRO A 205 11.70 -1.18 6.68
C PRO A 205 12.08 -2.60 7.13
N VAL A 206 12.76 -3.33 6.28
CA VAL A 206 13.22 -4.68 6.53
C VAL A 206 14.67 -4.62 6.99
N ALA A 207 14.88 -4.69 8.29
CA ALA A 207 16.24 -4.68 8.88
C ALA A 207 16.97 -6.01 8.68
N SER A 208 16.23 -7.11 8.62
CA SER A 208 16.77 -8.44 8.32
C SER A 208 15.86 -9.15 7.32
N LEU A 209 16.47 -9.82 6.34
CA LEU A 209 15.73 -10.64 5.38
C LEU A 209 14.87 -11.74 6.05
N ASN A 210 15.27 -12.17 7.26
CA ASN A 210 14.49 -13.15 8.02
C ASN A 210 13.17 -12.59 8.56
N ASP A 211 13.02 -11.24 8.64
CA ASP A 211 11.80 -10.59 9.12
C ASP A 211 10.74 -10.47 8.02
N LEU A 212 11.14 -10.64 6.76
CA LEU A 212 10.25 -10.48 5.60
C LEU A 212 8.94 -11.29 5.70
N PRO A 213 8.94 -12.61 6.04
CA PRO A 213 7.69 -13.34 6.15
C PRO A 213 6.75 -12.80 7.23
N SER A 214 7.30 -12.39 8.38
CA SER A 214 6.49 -11.83 9.48
C SER A 214 5.91 -10.46 9.13
N ILE A 215 6.69 -9.60 8.47
CA ILE A 215 6.24 -8.30 7.97
C ILE A 215 5.13 -8.49 6.93
N SER A 216 5.32 -9.43 6.02
CA SER A 216 4.37 -9.73 4.96
C SER A 216 3.02 -10.22 5.52
N ALA A 217 3.05 -11.16 6.47
CA ALA A 217 1.85 -11.61 7.17
C ALA A 217 1.17 -10.46 7.95
N ARG A 218 1.98 -9.56 8.53
CA ARG A 218 1.47 -8.36 9.20
C ARG A 218 0.73 -7.44 8.25
N ILE A 219 1.28 -7.17 7.05
CA ILE A 219 0.61 -6.37 6.01
C ILE A 219 -0.73 -7.01 5.64
N GLY A 220 -0.76 -8.33 5.39
CA GLY A 220 -1.98 -9.05 5.09
C GLY A 220 -3.05 -8.92 6.19
N ASN A 221 -2.65 -9.10 7.45
CA ASN A 221 -3.55 -8.93 8.59
C ASN A 221 -4.04 -7.48 8.74
N GLN A 222 -3.19 -6.48 8.49
CA GLN A 222 -3.58 -5.08 8.56
C GLN A 222 -4.56 -4.69 7.47
N LEU A 223 -4.36 -5.18 6.26
CA LEU A 223 -5.32 -4.99 5.18
C LEU A 223 -6.72 -5.51 5.53
N ARG A 224 -6.83 -6.51 6.44
CA ARG A 224 -8.12 -7.06 6.86
C ARG A 224 -8.76 -6.33 8.03
N ASN A 225 -7.94 -5.80 8.94
CA ASN A 225 -8.40 -5.18 10.19
C ASN A 225 -8.52 -3.65 10.05
N GLN A 226 -9.16 -3.17 8.98
CA GLN A 226 -9.40 -1.75 8.75
C GLN A 226 -10.85 -1.37 9.01
N TYR A 227 -11.03 -0.25 9.69
CA TYR A 227 -12.32 0.44 9.73
C TYR A 227 -12.60 1.06 8.36
N LEU A 228 -13.78 0.85 7.84
CA LEU A 228 -14.24 1.50 6.63
C LEU A 228 -15.24 2.59 7.02
N LEU A 229 -14.82 3.85 6.91
CA LEU A 229 -15.67 5.00 7.22
C LEU A 229 -16.19 5.60 5.92
N GLY A 230 -17.51 5.69 5.80
CA GLY A 230 -18.16 6.33 4.67
C GLY A 230 -18.80 7.65 5.08
N TYR A 231 -18.65 8.67 4.24
CA TYR A 231 -19.32 9.95 4.41
C TYR A 231 -19.69 10.55 3.06
N SER A 232 -20.64 11.50 3.07
CA SER A 232 -20.98 12.32 1.90
C SER A 232 -20.42 13.71 2.14
N PRO A 233 -19.45 14.20 1.33
CA PRO A 233 -18.89 15.53 1.48
C PRO A 233 -19.99 16.61 1.51
N THR A 234 -19.94 17.48 2.51
CA THR A 234 -20.86 18.65 2.58
C THR A 234 -20.49 19.70 1.53
N ASN A 235 -19.23 19.77 1.14
CA ASN A 235 -18.79 20.56 0.00
C ASN A 235 -18.96 19.72 -1.28
N SER A 236 -19.99 20.07 -2.08
CA SER A 236 -20.33 19.38 -3.34
C SER A 236 -19.69 19.99 -4.58
N GLU A 237 -18.80 20.98 -4.43
CA GLU A 237 -18.12 21.61 -5.56
C GLU A 237 -17.21 20.62 -6.30
N ARG A 238 -17.33 20.59 -7.63
CA ARG A 238 -16.50 19.79 -8.53
C ARG A 238 -15.44 20.69 -9.19
N ASP A 239 -14.53 21.17 -8.37
CA ASP A 239 -13.57 22.22 -8.75
C ASP A 239 -12.15 21.71 -8.98
N GLY A 240 -11.94 20.38 -8.91
CA GLY A 240 -10.61 19.77 -9.07
C GLY A 240 -9.63 20.08 -7.95
N LYS A 241 -10.07 20.74 -6.85
CA LYS A 241 -9.18 21.08 -5.74
C LYS A 241 -8.95 19.92 -4.81
N TYR A 242 -7.81 19.94 -4.14
CA TYR A 242 -7.48 18.99 -3.09
C TYR A 242 -8.31 19.23 -1.83
N ARG A 243 -8.92 18.18 -1.28
CA ARG A 243 -9.68 18.16 -0.04
C ARG A 243 -8.88 17.44 1.02
N VAL A 244 -8.65 18.09 2.14
CA VAL A 244 -7.89 17.50 3.27
C VAL A 244 -8.82 16.72 4.17
N ILE A 245 -8.50 15.44 4.41
CA ILE A 245 -9.21 14.58 5.35
C ILE A 245 -8.44 14.57 6.67
N GLN A 246 -9.15 14.72 7.80
CA GLN A 246 -8.62 14.51 9.14
C GLN A 246 -9.53 13.54 9.89
N LEU A 247 -8.93 12.50 10.45
CA LEU A 247 -9.59 11.52 11.28
C LEU A 247 -9.05 11.60 12.71
N ARG A 248 -9.95 11.57 13.69
CA ARG A 248 -9.60 11.59 15.11
C ARG A 248 -10.36 10.50 15.85
N VAL A 249 -9.75 9.91 16.88
CA VAL A 249 -10.38 9.01 17.84
C VAL A 249 -10.50 9.72 19.17
N THR A 250 -11.70 9.80 19.75
CA THR A 250 -12.00 10.73 20.85
C THR A 250 -12.39 10.10 22.18
N SER A 251 -12.70 8.80 22.28
CA SER A 251 -13.56 8.34 23.36
C SER A 251 -12.97 7.40 24.40
N GLN A 252 -11.64 7.22 24.54
CA GLN A 252 -11.13 6.39 25.63
C GLN A 252 -9.90 7.00 26.35
N PRO A 253 -9.78 6.82 27.69
CA PRO A 253 -8.59 7.23 28.44
C PRO A 253 -7.28 6.56 27.96
N GLN A 254 -7.41 5.43 27.23
CA GLN A 254 -6.31 4.66 26.63
C GLN A 254 -5.89 5.19 25.25
N THR A 255 -6.54 6.21 24.71
CA THR A 255 -6.29 6.76 23.35
C THR A 255 -4.99 7.56 23.24
N ARG A 256 -4.24 7.76 24.33
CA ARG A 256 -3.02 8.60 24.34
C ARG A 256 -1.90 8.10 23.44
N ASP A 257 -1.92 6.79 23.07
CA ASP A 257 -0.86 6.16 22.31
C ASP A 257 -1.37 5.50 21.01
N LEU A 258 -2.55 5.89 20.51
CA LEU A 258 -3.08 5.38 19.25
C LEU A 258 -2.42 6.05 18.05
N ARG A 259 -2.14 5.23 17.03
CA ARG A 259 -1.66 5.69 15.73
C ARG A 259 -2.75 5.38 14.70
N LEU A 260 -3.10 6.38 13.91
CA LEU A 260 -4.08 6.27 12.84
C LEU A 260 -3.36 6.34 11.50
N TYR A 261 -3.73 5.41 10.60
CA TYR A 261 -3.23 5.37 9.23
C TYR A 261 -4.45 5.40 8.31
N TYR A 262 -4.54 6.45 7.51
CA TYR A 262 -5.63 6.70 6.58
C TYR A 262 -5.16 7.69 5.51
N ARG A 263 -5.84 7.76 4.38
CA ARG A 263 -5.51 8.77 3.35
C ARG A 263 -5.80 10.18 3.87
N HIS A 264 -4.86 11.09 3.65
CA HIS A 264 -4.96 12.45 4.18
C HIS A 264 -5.77 13.41 3.30
N GLY A 265 -6.21 12.98 2.14
CA GLY A 265 -7.04 13.78 1.25
C GLY A 265 -7.25 13.17 -0.14
N TYR A 266 -7.94 13.90 -0.98
CA TYR A 266 -8.24 13.51 -2.36
C TYR A 266 -8.49 14.75 -3.21
N TYR A 267 -8.42 14.61 -4.53
CA TYR A 267 -8.87 15.67 -5.44
C TYR A 267 -10.37 15.55 -5.70
N SER A 268 -11.11 16.66 -5.52
CA SER A 268 -12.50 16.75 -5.94
C SER A 268 -12.60 16.44 -7.44
N PRO A 269 -13.65 15.74 -7.91
CA PRO A 269 -13.85 15.58 -9.34
C PRO A 269 -13.83 16.93 -10.06
N GLY A 270 -13.11 17.02 -11.18
CA GLY A 270 -13.20 18.16 -12.07
C GLY A 270 -14.56 18.24 -12.78
N SER A 271 -14.99 19.43 -13.14
CA SER A 271 -16.20 19.65 -13.96
C SER A 271 -16.02 19.13 -15.39
#